data_9c43a2b2baa51bdf105b88d0d5b3cdf2
#
_entry.id   9c43a2b2baa51bdf105b88d0d5b3cdf2
#
_cell.length_a   1.000
_cell.length_b   1.000
_cell.length_c   1.000
_cell.angle_alpha   90.00
_cell.angle_beta   90.00
_cell.angle_gamma   90.00
#
_symmetry.space_group_name_H-M   'P 1'
#
loop_
_entity.id
_entity.type
_entity.pdbx_description
1 polymer ?
#
loop_
_entity_poly.entity_id
_entity_poly.type
_entity_poly.pdbx_seq_one_letter_code
_entity_poly.pdbx_strand_id
1 'polypeptide(L)'
;NKAGIAAADSKRIHKLCQGLSIWFRKVHGESRIFSNGSDITDKIRTPEVTMLASAVSAVPVVRKHLLDIQRKMGKKKSAVFEGRDMGTVVFPDADVKFYLNAAIEIRAKRRHAELKTRHAQTLEAVREDMRHRDQNDSNRELSPLKPAEDAFIIDTTHLSAEEVVQVMLDTILTTDCGRRV
;
A
#
# COMPACT_ATOMS: atom_id res chain seq x y z
N ASN A 1 13.96 -5.10 -11.70
CA ASN A 1 14.03 -6.56 -11.69
C ASN A 1 15.49 -7.04 -11.85
N LYS A 2 16.30 -6.99 -10.76
CA LYS A 2 17.71 -7.45 -10.80
C LYS A 2 17.87 -8.95 -11.14
N ALA A 3 16.83 -9.75 -10.90
CA ALA A 3 16.88 -11.19 -11.13
C ALA A 3 16.37 -11.61 -12.53
N GLY A 4 15.89 -10.67 -13.35
CA GLY A 4 15.37 -10.97 -14.70
C GLY A 4 14.20 -11.97 -14.73
N ILE A 5 13.41 -12.07 -13.64
CA ILE A 5 12.33 -13.06 -13.53
C ILE A 5 11.04 -12.46 -14.07
N ALA A 6 10.42 -13.11 -15.05
CA ALA A 6 9.11 -12.71 -15.55
C ALA A 6 8.02 -12.96 -14.48
N ALA A 7 7.00 -12.09 -14.44
CA ALA A 7 5.87 -12.26 -13.51
C ALA A 7 5.11 -13.58 -13.68
N ALA A 8 5.18 -14.21 -14.85
CA ALA A 8 4.58 -15.50 -15.15
C ALA A 8 5.38 -16.70 -14.60
N ASP A 9 6.63 -16.53 -14.20
CA ASP A 9 7.48 -17.62 -13.68
C ASP A 9 7.23 -17.86 -12.18
N SER A 10 6.11 -18.49 -11.88
CA SER A 10 5.67 -18.74 -10.49
C SER A 10 6.66 -19.56 -9.68
N LYS A 11 7.43 -20.50 -10.31
CA LYS A 11 8.41 -21.32 -9.58
C LYS A 11 9.61 -20.52 -9.12
N ARG A 12 10.18 -19.70 -10.01
CA ARG A 12 11.32 -18.82 -9.67
C ARG A 12 10.90 -17.72 -8.69
N ILE A 13 9.69 -17.18 -8.85
CA ILE A 13 9.12 -16.22 -7.91
C ILE A 13 8.94 -16.85 -6.53
N HIS A 14 8.41 -18.08 -6.44
CA HIS A 14 8.25 -18.78 -5.17
C HIS A 14 9.60 -18.94 -4.44
N LYS A 15 10.63 -19.39 -5.14
CA LYS A 15 11.98 -19.53 -4.58
C LYS A 15 12.53 -18.17 -4.08
N LEU A 16 12.28 -17.09 -4.83
CA LEU A 16 12.68 -15.76 -4.43
C LEU A 16 11.93 -15.29 -3.17
N CYS A 17 10.64 -15.58 -3.06
CA CYS A 17 9.84 -15.27 -1.87
C CYS A 17 10.36 -16.01 -0.63
N GLN A 18 10.74 -17.28 -0.74
CA GLN A 18 11.29 -18.07 0.37
C GLN A 18 12.58 -17.48 0.96
N GLY A 19 13.41 -16.85 0.12
CA GLY A 19 14.64 -16.17 0.54
C GLY A 19 14.46 -14.71 0.92
N LEU A 20 13.21 -14.21 0.96
CA LEU A 20 12.93 -12.80 1.21
C LEU A 20 12.74 -12.53 2.70
N SER A 21 13.60 -11.69 3.27
CA SER A 21 13.46 -11.15 4.62
C SER A 21 13.21 -9.66 4.53
N ILE A 22 12.09 -9.19 5.11
CA ILE A 22 11.70 -7.77 5.11
C ILE A 22 11.48 -7.33 6.56
N TRP A 23 12.08 -6.19 6.91
CA TRP A 23 11.84 -5.55 8.22
C TRP A 23 11.93 -4.03 8.14
N PHE A 24 11.34 -3.38 9.13
CA PHE A 24 11.43 -1.94 9.31
C PHE A 24 12.36 -1.60 10.48
N ARG A 25 13.12 -0.52 10.33
CA ARG A 25 13.99 0.02 11.37
C ARG A 25 13.92 1.55 11.36
N LYS A 26 13.86 2.16 12.55
CA LYS A 26 14.06 3.60 12.68
C LYS A 26 15.56 3.93 12.59
N VAL A 27 15.93 4.82 11.67
CA VAL A 27 17.29 5.34 11.48
C VAL A 27 17.17 6.86 11.50
N HIS A 28 17.80 7.52 12.45
CA HIS A 28 17.71 8.98 12.65
C HIS A 28 16.27 9.51 12.72
N GLY A 29 15.37 8.76 13.37
CA GLY A 29 13.96 9.13 13.50
C GLY A 29 13.07 8.72 12.31
N GLU A 30 13.63 8.40 11.16
CA GLU A 30 12.91 7.98 9.97
C GLU A 30 12.70 6.46 9.92
N SER A 31 11.51 6.03 9.49
CA SER A 31 11.22 4.62 9.24
C SER A 31 11.82 4.18 7.92
N ARG A 32 12.77 3.26 7.95
CA ARG A 32 13.42 2.69 6.76
C ARG A 32 13.08 1.22 6.60
N ILE A 33 12.98 0.77 5.35
CA ILE A 33 12.67 -0.61 4.99
C ILE A 33 13.93 -1.32 4.49
N PHE A 34 14.14 -2.51 5.00
CA PHE A 34 15.28 -3.36 4.64
C PHE A 34 14.81 -4.66 3.99
N SER A 35 15.54 -5.10 2.98
CA SER A 35 15.37 -6.41 2.35
C SER A 35 16.71 -7.14 2.30
N ASN A 36 16.76 -8.34 2.89
CA ASN A 36 17.95 -9.17 2.95
C ASN A 36 19.22 -8.39 3.36
N GLY A 37 19.12 -7.55 4.41
CA GLY A 37 20.22 -6.73 4.93
C GLY A 37 20.47 -5.41 4.20
N SER A 38 19.87 -5.18 3.05
CA SER A 38 20.04 -3.96 2.27
C SER A 38 18.92 -2.97 2.52
N ASP A 39 19.23 -1.69 2.73
CA ASP A 39 18.24 -0.61 2.73
C ASP A 39 17.70 -0.41 1.32
N ILE A 40 16.39 -0.53 1.18
CA ILE A 40 15.68 -0.39 -0.09
C ILE A 40 14.70 0.80 -0.10
N THR A 41 14.66 1.60 0.96
CA THR A 41 13.66 2.67 1.19
C THR A 41 13.50 3.59 -0.02
N ASP A 42 14.61 4.10 -0.55
CA ASP A 42 14.57 5.02 -1.68
C ASP A 42 14.42 4.28 -3.04
N LYS A 43 14.86 3.02 -3.10
CA LYS A 43 14.85 2.20 -4.32
C LYS A 43 13.45 1.72 -4.71
N ILE A 44 12.52 1.62 -3.76
CA ILE A 44 11.15 1.16 -4.02
C ILE A 44 10.18 2.28 -4.41
N ARG A 45 10.61 3.54 -4.38
CA ARG A 45 9.76 4.72 -4.64
C ARG A 45 9.92 5.27 -6.06
N THR A 46 10.12 4.40 -7.04
CA THR A 46 10.22 4.78 -8.46
C THR A 46 8.95 4.37 -9.22
N PRO A 47 8.61 5.05 -10.33
CA PRO A 47 7.49 4.67 -11.18
C PRO A 47 7.57 3.22 -11.66
N GLU A 48 8.75 2.76 -12.09
CA GLU A 48 8.97 1.40 -12.59
C GLU A 48 8.71 0.36 -11.50
N VAL A 49 9.18 0.60 -10.28
CA VAL A 49 8.92 -0.30 -9.15
C VAL A 49 7.45 -0.28 -8.77
N THR A 50 6.78 0.86 -8.87
CA THR A 50 5.35 0.99 -8.60
C THR A 50 4.52 0.13 -9.55
N MET A 51 4.80 0.18 -10.87
CA MET A 51 4.11 -0.62 -11.87
C MET A 51 4.43 -2.11 -11.72
N LEU A 52 5.69 -2.45 -11.49
CA LEU A 52 6.10 -3.83 -11.25
C LEU A 52 5.46 -4.42 -9.98
N ALA A 53 5.35 -3.62 -8.92
CA ALA A 53 4.71 -4.04 -7.67
C ALA A 53 3.21 -4.35 -7.89
N SER A 54 2.49 -3.55 -8.67
CA SER A 54 1.10 -3.83 -9.04
C SER A 54 0.98 -5.16 -9.78
N ALA A 55 1.78 -5.38 -10.83
CA ALA A 55 1.78 -6.62 -11.60
C ALA A 55 2.15 -7.85 -10.75
N VAL A 56 3.22 -7.77 -9.95
CA VAL A 56 3.70 -8.88 -9.11
C VAL A 56 2.74 -9.17 -7.95
N SER A 57 2.05 -8.15 -7.43
CA SER A 57 1.07 -8.33 -6.36
C SER A 57 -0.15 -9.15 -6.78
N ALA A 58 -0.42 -9.30 -8.07
CA ALA A 58 -1.48 -10.15 -8.59
C ALA A 58 -1.10 -11.65 -8.59
N VAL A 59 0.20 -11.98 -8.46
CA VAL A 59 0.68 -13.37 -8.49
C VAL A 59 0.31 -14.10 -7.18
N PRO A 60 -0.43 -15.22 -7.22
CA PRO A 60 -0.97 -15.87 -6.01
C PRO A 60 0.09 -16.25 -4.98
N VAL A 61 1.23 -16.79 -5.43
CA VAL A 61 2.32 -17.20 -4.52
C VAL A 61 2.94 -16.00 -3.79
N VAL A 62 3.04 -14.84 -4.44
CA VAL A 62 3.55 -13.60 -3.83
C VAL A 62 2.56 -13.12 -2.78
N ARG A 63 1.27 -13.07 -3.12
CA ARG A 63 0.22 -12.65 -2.18
C ARG A 63 0.22 -13.50 -0.92
N LYS A 64 0.20 -14.82 -1.07
CA LYS A 64 0.22 -15.75 0.06
C LYS A 64 1.42 -15.49 0.97
N HIS A 65 2.60 -15.33 0.39
CA HIS A 65 3.82 -15.09 1.16
C HIS A 65 3.80 -13.73 1.89
N LEU A 66 3.39 -12.67 1.21
CA LEU A 66 3.30 -11.32 1.80
C LEU A 66 2.21 -11.24 2.87
N LEU A 67 1.08 -11.91 2.68
CA LEU A 67 -0.01 -11.97 3.66
C LEU A 67 0.49 -12.51 5.01
N ASP A 68 1.27 -13.59 4.99
CA ASP A 68 1.85 -14.17 6.22
C ASP A 68 2.80 -13.19 6.92
N ILE A 69 3.62 -12.47 6.15
CA ILE A 69 4.53 -11.44 6.69
C ILE A 69 3.75 -10.29 7.31
N GLN A 70 2.76 -9.75 6.59
CA GLN A 70 1.94 -8.61 7.04
C GLN A 70 1.16 -8.96 8.31
N ARG A 71 0.51 -10.13 8.36
CA ARG A 71 -0.22 -10.59 9.54
C ARG A 71 0.68 -10.80 10.75
N LYS A 72 1.89 -11.32 10.56
CA LYS A 72 2.89 -11.44 11.64
C LYS A 72 3.32 -10.07 12.18
N MET A 73 3.43 -9.06 11.32
CA MET A 73 3.75 -7.70 11.75
C MET A 73 2.61 -7.08 12.58
N GLY A 74 1.34 -7.27 12.17
CA GLY A 74 0.17 -6.74 12.88
C GLY A 74 -0.09 -7.38 14.24
N LYS A 75 0.29 -8.64 14.44
CA LYS A 75 0.07 -9.35 15.71
C LYS A 75 0.91 -8.85 16.89
N LYS A 76 1.97 -8.10 16.64
CA LYS A 76 2.96 -7.78 17.67
C LYS A 76 2.69 -6.48 18.43
N LYS A 77 1.93 -5.54 17.87
CA LYS A 77 1.70 -4.19 18.44
C LYS A 77 0.47 -3.54 17.81
N SER A 78 -0.07 -2.53 18.48
CA SER A 78 -0.97 -1.56 17.83
C SER A 78 -0.26 -0.92 16.63
N ALA A 79 -0.87 -0.98 15.45
CA ALA A 79 -0.25 -0.53 14.23
C ALA A 79 -1.30 0.03 13.26
N VAL A 80 -0.86 0.96 12.43
CA VAL A 80 -1.61 1.47 11.29
C VAL A 80 -0.99 0.88 10.03
N PHE A 81 -1.82 0.27 9.20
CA PHE A 81 -1.43 -0.29 7.92
C PHE A 81 -2.14 0.43 6.79
N GLU A 82 -1.41 0.70 5.73
CA GLU A 82 -1.96 1.23 4.48
C GLU A 82 -1.79 0.24 3.33
N GLY A 83 -2.76 0.20 2.43
CA GLY A 83 -2.70 -0.68 1.25
C GLY A 83 -4.02 -0.70 0.49
N ARG A 84 -4.16 -1.66 -0.41
CA ARG A 84 -5.32 -1.82 -1.30
C ARG A 84 -6.38 -2.78 -0.76
N ASP A 85 -5.94 -3.74 0.03
CA ASP A 85 -6.76 -4.84 0.54
C ASP A 85 -6.54 -5.10 2.04
N MET A 86 -6.07 -4.06 2.75
CA MET A 86 -5.75 -4.16 4.18
C MET A 86 -6.97 -4.55 5.00
N GLY A 87 -8.09 -3.86 4.82
CA GLY A 87 -9.31 -4.11 5.59
C GLY A 87 -10.17 -5.25 5.08
N THR A 88 -9.96 -5.71 3.83
CA THR A 88 -10.76 -6.78 3.23
C THR A 88 -10.13 -8.16 3.35
N VAL A 89 -8.79 -8.24 3.26
CA VAL A 89 -8.07 -9.52 3.18
C VAL A 89 -6.97 -9.67 4.23
N VAL A 90 -6.16 -8.62 4.44
CA VAL A 90 -5.00 -8.73 5.34
C VAL A 90 -5.43 -8.72 6.79
N PHE A 91 -6.24 -7.75 7.18
CA PHE A 91 -6.76 -7.54 8.53
C PHE A 91 -8.29 -7.34 8.50
N PRO A 92 -9.06 -8.38 8.16
CA PRO A 92 -10.52 -8.28 8.12
C PRO A 92 -11.13 -7.99 9.48
N ASP A 93 -10.42 -8.32 10.56
CA ASP A 93 -10.84 -8.11 11.95
C ASP A 93 -10.14 -6.89 12.59
N ALA A 94 -9.65 -5.92 11.79
CA ALA A 94 -9.06 -4.69 12.31
C ALA A 94 -10.10 -3.88 13.10
N ASP A 95 -9.67 -3.27 14.22
CA ASP A 95 -10.54 -2.49 15.12
C ASP A 95 -11.23 -1.32 14.40
N VAL A 96 -10.54 -0.65 13.49
CA VAL A 96 -11.08 0.43 12.66
C VAL A 96 -10.53 0.32 11.24
N LYS A 97 -11.38 0.55 10.26
CA LYS A 97 -11.03 0.53 8.84
C LYS A 97 -11.46 1.82 8.17
N PHE A 98 -10.55 2.43 7.45
CA PHE A 98 -10.81 3.60 6.63
C PHE A 98 -10.58 3.28 5.16
N TYR A 99 -11.47 3.75 4.30
CA TYR A 99 -11.28 3.75 2.87
C TYR A 99 -11.19 5.20 2.39
N LEU A 100 -9.97 5.62 2.02
CA LEU A 100 -9.72 6.97 1.53
C LEU A 100 -9.94 7.01 0.02
N ASN A 101 -10.82 7.88 -0.43
CA ASN A 101 -11.08 8.16 -1.83
C ASN A 101 -10.74 9.62 -2.17
N ALA A 102 -10.47 9.90 -3.43
CA ALA A 102 -10.39 11.24 -3.98
C ALA A 102 -10.52 11.20 -5.51
N ALA A 103 -10.98 12.31 -6.12
CA ALA A 103 -11.00 12.47 -7.57
C ALA A 103 -9.63 12.19 -8.18
N ILE A 104 -9.61 11.50 -9.32
CA ILE A 104 -8.35 11.06 -9.98
C ILE A 104 -7.44 12.26 -10.31
N GLU A 105 -8.02 13.40 -10.67
CA GLU A 105 -7.30 14.63 -10.96
C GLU A 105 -6.53 15.15 -9.74
N ILE A 106 -7.15 15.10 -8.57
CA ILE A 106 -6.54 15.54 -7.30
C ILE A 106 -5.46 14.55 -6.88
N ARG A 107 -5.71 13.26 -6.98
CA ARG A 107 -4.71 12.22 -6.68
C ARG A 107 -3.49 12.34 -7.60
N ALA A 108 -3.71 12.57 -8.89
CA ALA A 108 -2.64 12.77 -9.86
C ALA A 108 -1.81 14.02 -9.58
N LYS A 109 -2.45 15.15 -9.20
CA LYS A 109 -1.74 16.38 -8.79
C LYS A 109 -0.87 16.14 -7.56
N ARG A 110 -1.41 15.49 -6.52
CA ARG A 110 -0.67 15.13 -5.29
C ARG A 110 0.54 14.27 -5.64
N ARG A 111 0.32 13.20 -6.43
CA ARG A 111 1.38 12.28 -6.83
C ARG A 111 2.44 12.94 -7.71
N HIS A 112 2.05 13.79 -8.65
CA HIS A 112 2.97 14.54 -9.49
C HIS A 112 3.85 15.48 -8.64
N ALA A 113 3.28 16.16 -7.66
CA ALA A 113 4.04 17.02 -6.75
C ALA A 113 5.09 16.23 -5.94
N GLU A 114 4.75 15.02 -5.46
CA GLU A 114 5.69 14.13 -4.78
C GLU A 114 6.83 13.64 -5.69
N LEU A 115 6.52 13.35 -6.96
CA LEU A 115 7.49 12.84 -7.93
C LEU A 115 8.39 13.92 -8.52
N LYS A 116 7.92 15.17 -8.58
CA LYS A 116 8.59 16.29 -9.27
C LYS A 116 10.04 16.50 -8.85
N THR A 117 10.39 16.16 -7.61
CA THR A 117 11.76 16.26 -7.08
C THR A 117 12.67 15.12 -7.51
N ARG A 118 12.12 14.02 -8.04
CA ARG A 118 12.87 12.77 -8.29
C ARG A 118 12.74 12.27 -9.74
N HIS A 119 11.65 12.62 -10.43
CA HIS A 119 11.33 12.10 -11.76
C HIS A 119 10.65 13.17 -12.62
N ALA A 120 11.11 13.32 -13.88
CA ALA A 120 10.53 14.25 -14.85
C ALA A 120 9.34 13.61 -15.60
N GLN A 121 8.24 13.32 -14.88
CA GLN A 121 7.00 12.88 -15.52
C GLN A 121 6.03 14.07 -15.65
N THR A 122 5.24 14.08 -16.73
CA THR A 122 4.15 15.05 -16.88
C THR A 122 2.96 14.65 -15.98
N LEU A 123 2.14 15.63 -15.59
CA LEU A 123 0.91 15.37 -14.84
C LEU A 123 -0.02 14.38 -15.55
N GLU A 124 -0.10 14.48 -16.87
CA GLU A 124 -0.91 13.60 -17.70
C GLU A 124 -0.41 12.14 -17.65
N ALA A 125 0.91 11.93 -17.77
CA ALA A 125 1.51 10.61 -17.66
C ALA A 125 1.24 10.01 -16.26
N VAL A 126 1.40 10.80 -15.20
CA VAL A 126 1.10 10.34 -13.82
C VAL A 126 -0.39 9.98 -13.67
N ARG A 127 -1.30 10.76 -14.26
CA ARG A 127 -2.75 10.49 -14.22
C ARG A 127 -3.08 9.18 -14.92
N GLU A 128 -2.51 8.93 -16.09
CA GLU A 128 -2.74 7.71 -16.85
C GLU A 128 -2.15 6.48 -16.15
N ASP A 129 -0.94 6.56 -15.63
CA ASP A 129 -0.33 5.50 -14.82
C ASP A 129 -1.21 5.14 -13.61
N MET A 130 -1.78 6.14 -12.92
CA MET A 130 -2.68 5.92 -11.79
C MET A 130 -3.99 5.27 -12.21
N ARG A 131 -4.58 5.70 -13.32
CA ARG A 131 -5.81 5.13 -13.88
C ARG A 131 -5.64 3.65 -14.22
N HIS A 132 -4.55 3.35 -14.94
CA HIS A 132 -4.21 1.98 -15.31
C HIS A 132 -3.97 1.10 -14.08
N ARG A 133 -3.29 1.62 -13.07
CA ARG A 133 -3.06 0.92 -11.82
C ARG A 133 -4.36 0.65 -11.07
N ASP A 134 -5.22 1.66 -10.89
CA ASP A 134 -6.50 1.50 -10.20
C ASP A 134 -7.39 0.47 -10.91
N GLN A 135 -7.39 0.47 -12.23
CA GLN A 135 -8.10 -0.50 -13.04
C GLN A 135 -7.57 -1.93 -12.84
N ASN A 136 -6.24 -2.10 -12.84
CA ASN A 136 -5.62 -3.39 -12.56
C ASN A 136 -5.92 -3.86 -11.13
N ASP A 137 -5.81 -2.97 -10.14
CA ASP A 137 -6.06 -3.29 -8.73
C ASP A 137 -7.54 -3.63 -8.47
N SER A 138 -8.48 -3.01 -9.18
CA SER A 138 -9.92 -3.26 -9.04
C SER A 138 -10.39 -4.52 -9.77
N ASN A 139 -9.79 -4.83 -10.93
CA ASN A 139 -10.21 -5.95 -11.78
C ASN A 139 -9.47 -7.26 -11.47
N ARG A 140 -8.50 -7.25 -10.58
CA ARG A 140 -7.78 -8.49 -10.25
C ARG A 140 -8.70 -9.50 -9.56
N GLU A 141 -8.55 -10.76 -9.93
CA GLU A 141 -9.35 -11.86 -9.39
C GLU A 141 -9.13 -12.05 -7.88
N LEU A 142 -7.88 -11.91 -7.43
CA LEU A 142 -7.52 -12.06 -6.01
C LEU A 142 -7.41 -10.71 -5.31
N SER A 143 -8.19 -10.51 -4.27
CA SER A 143 -8.20 -9.30 -3.42
C SER A 143 -8.36 -8.00 -4.24
N PRO A 144 -9.47 -7.81 -4.95
CA PRO A 144 -9.71 -6.58 -5.69
C PRO A 144 -9.71 -5.37 -4.78
N LEU A 145 -9.33 -4.21 -5.33
CA LEU A 145 -9.43 -2.93 -4.63
C LEU A 145 -10.90 -2.57 -4.42
N LYS A 146 -11.38 -2.73 -3.21
CA LYS A 146 -12.72 -2.33 -2.77
C LYS A 146 -12.73 -1.98 -1.29
N PRO A 147 -13.65 -1.12 -0.83
CA PRO A 147 -13.83 -0.89 0.59
C PRO A 147 -14.26 -2.19 1.30
N ALA A 148 -13.88 -2.34 2.56
CA ALA A 148 -14.48 -3.33 3.43
C ALA A 148 -15.90 -2.87 3.81
N GLU A 149 -16.80 -3.80 4.10
CA GLU A 149 -18.21 -3.49 4.39
C GLU A 149 -18.37 -2.59 5.64
N ASP A 150 -17.47 -2.75 6.60
CA ASP A 150 -17.39 -1.99 7.84
C ASP A 150 -16.38 -0.82 7.79
N ALA A 151 -15.92 -0.43 6.60
CA ALA A 151 -14.98 0.67 6.47
C ALA A 151 -15.69 2.04 6.46
N PHE A 152 -15.14 3.00 7.20
CA PHE A 152 -15.50 4.41 7.07
C PHE A 152 -14.93 4.98 5.77
N ILE A 153 -15.81 5.44 4.88
CA ILE A 153 -15.40 6.02 3.59
C ILE A 153 -15.19 7.52 3.77
N ILE A 154 -13.98 8.00 3.44
CA ILE A 154 -13.62 9.42 3.51
C ILE A 154 -13.26 9.91 2.10
N ASP A 155 -14.03 10.85 1.57
CA ASP A 155 -13.64 11.59 0.36
C ASP A 155 -12.66 12.70 0.74
N THR A 156 -11.42 12.54 0.31
CA THR A 156 -10.33 13.46 0.60
C THR A 156 -10.08 14.48 -0.52
N THR A 157 -10.99 14.59 -1.49
CA THR A 157 -10.82 15.43 -2.68
C THR A 157 -10.48 16.88 -2.33
N HIS A 158 -11.15 17.42 -1.30
CA HIS A 158 -11.02 18.83 -0.87
C HIS A 158 -10.34 18.99 0.49
N LEU A 159 -9.79 17.90 1.05
CA LEU A 159 -9.17 17.90 2.38
C LEU A 159 -7.64 17.94 2.29
N SER A 160 -6.99 18.65 3.19
CA SER A 160 -5.57 18.53 3.47
C SER A 160 -5.26 17.22 4.19
N ALA A 161 -3.99 16.85 4.28
CA ALA A 161 -3.57 15.65 5.02
C ALA A 161 -3.93 15.76 6.51
N GLU A 162 -3.77 16.95 7.10
CA GLU A 162 -4.08 17.23 8.49
C GLU A 162 -5.58 17.10 8.77
N GLU A 163 -6.44 17.63 7.88
CA GLU A 163 -7.90 17.50 7.99
C GLU A 163 -8.34 16.04 7.88
N VAL A 164 -7.74 15.25 6.97
CA VAL A 164 -8.01 13.82 6.87
C VAL A 164 -7.66 13.10 8.18
N VAL A 165 -6.49 13.39 8.74
CA VAL A 165 -6.06 12.82 10.03
C VAL A 165 -7.03 13.20 11.14
N GLN A 166 -7.49 14.45 11.18
CA GLN A 166 -8.46 14.89 12.19
C GLN A 166 -9.78 14.14 12.07
N VAL A 167 -10.33 14.00 10.86
CA VAL A 167 -11.55 13.22 10.61
C VAL A 167 -11.38 11.76 11.06
N MET A 168 -10.22 11.15 10.79
CA MET A 168 -9.94 9.78 11.23
C MET A 168 -9.86 9.67 12.75
N LEU A 169 -9.21 10.63 13.42
CA LEU A 169 -9.12 10.66 14.89
C LEU A 169 -10.49 10.84 15.54
N ASP A 170 -11.30 11.78 15.06
CA ASP A 170 -12.65 12.03 15.57
C ASP A 170 -13.52 10.77 15.41
N THR A 171 -13.40 10.08 14.27
CA THR A 171 -14.09 8.81 14.03
C THR A 171 -13.67 7.73 15.03
N ILE A 172 -12.37 7.58 15.30
CA ILE A 172 -11.86 6.60 16.27
C ILE A 172 -12.37 6.91 17.68
N LEU A 173 -12.34 8.18 18.07
CA LEU A 173 -12.77 8.60 19.42
C LEU A 173 -14.27 8.46 19.65
N THR A 174 -15.08 8.60 18.60
CA THR A 174 -16.55 8.45 18.67
C THR A 174 -17.01 7.00 18.52
N THR A 175 -16.18 6.13 17.97
CA THR A 175 -16.46 4.70 17.83
C THR A 175 -16.06 3.98 19.11
N ASP A 176 -16.86 3.00 19.59
CA ASP A 176 -16.58 2.22 20.82
C ASP A 176 -15.22 1.49 20.85
N CYS A 177 -14.52 1.45 19.73
CA CYS A 177 -13.16 0.94 19.62
C CYS A 177 -12.13 1.69 20.50
N GLY A 178 -12.35 2.95 20.81
CA GLY A 178 -11.48 3.73 21.70
C GLY A 178 -11.51 3.30 23.16
N ARG A 179 -12.39 2.38 23.56
CA ARG A 179 -12.56 1.90 24.93
C ARG A 179 -11.89 0.57 25.25
N ARG A 180 -11.17 -0.03 24.31
CA ARG A 180 -10.43 -1.29 24.52
C ARG A 180 -8.92 -1.04 24.77
N VAL A 181 -8.60 -0.05 25.60
CA VAL A 181 -7.25 0.15 26.13
C VAL A 181 -7.20 -0.31 27.57
#